data_bd5743ecd94c9f5c0472bae2b9a73a61
#
_entry.id   bd5743ecd94c9f5c0472bae2b9a73a61
#
_cell.length_a   1.000
_cell.length_b   1.000
_cell.length_c   1.000
_cell.angle_alpha   90.00
_cell.angle_beta   90.00
_cell.angle_gamma   90.00
#
_symmetry.space_group_name_H-M   'P 1'
#
loop_
_entity.id
_entity.type
_entity.pdbx_description
1 polymer ?
#
loop_
_entity_poly.entity_id
_entity_poly.type
_entity_poly.pdbx_seq_one_letter_code
_entity_poly.pdbx_strand_id
1 'polypeptide(L)'
;MKKIAVILPVYKNDKVRYIKLSFDSILNQTYKDIHLFIGVDGPVGKDLEECLEMYEQDERVTVEWFKENRGLAIVLNDLLDICFKEGYEYIARMDADDISIPERFEKQMAYLQQHPEIDVVGGAIEEIDENSESRGKTIVYPLTSDDCYNFFARRNPHAHPAVMFRKSFFDKAGCKYRPEYRQNQDTMLWLDGMKAGTKHANLPDVVLRFRFTNSLFKKRRNGWAFAKKQLHDRKIINKTLGYGFGATVFGYMMFCMLVSPPWVKKIAYKVFR
;
A
#
# COMPACT_ATOMS: atom_id res chain seq x y z
N MET A 1 -16.16 18.01 9.73
CA MET A 1 -15.63 17.13 8.66
C MET A 1 -15.37 15.77 9.27
N LYS A 2 -15.26 14.67 8.48
CA LYS A 2 -14.95 13.34 9.04
C LYS A 2 -13.43 13.18 9.14
N LYS A 3 -12.96 12.82 10.34
CA LYS A 3 -11.53 12.70 10.62
C LYS A 3 -10.90 11.50 9.91
N ILE A 4 -9.72 11.66 9.31
CA ILE A 4 -8.95 10.61 8.64
C ILE A 4 -7.80 10.18 9.54
N ALA A 5 -7.70 8.90 9.86
CA ALA A 5 -6.48 8.33 10.42
C ALA A 5 -5.52 7.95 9.29
N VAL A 6 -4.29 8.40 9.35
CA VAL A 6 -3.23 8.00 8.41
C VAL A 6 -2.31 7.02 9.12
N ILE A 7 -2.25 5.77 8.67
CA ILE A 7 -1.36 4.76 9.24
C ILE A 7 -0.06 4.64 8.43
N LEU A 8 1.07 4.79 9.11
CA LEU A 8 2.38 4.83 8.50
C LEU A 8 3.38 4.02 9.34
N PRO A 9 3.83 2.86 8.86
CA PRO A 9 4.87 2.08 9.52
C PRO A 9 6.26 2.62 9.21
N VAL A 10 7.14 2.61 10.20
CA VAL A 10 8.55 2.99 10.13
C VAL A 10 9.41 1.86 10.70
N TYR A 11 10.60 1.63 10.13
CA TYR A 11 11.54 0.64 10.66
C TYR A 11 13.00 1.10 10.47
N LYS A 12 13.95 0.39 11.07
CA LYS A 12 15.38 0.77 11.20
C LYS A 12 16.13 1.11 9.90
N ASN A 13 15.64 0.68 8.73
CA ASN A 13 16.31 0.96 7.44
C ASN A 13 15.70 2.15 6.70
N ASP A 14 14.68 2.78 7.24
CA ASP A 14 14.09 3.97 6.64
C ASP A 14 15.03 5.17 6.81
N LYS A 15 15.05 6.01 5.79
CA LYS A 15 15.97 7.15 5.74
C LYS A 15 15.27 8.40 6.26
N VAL A 16 15.85 9.07 7.25
CA VAL A 16 15.31 10.29 7.85
C VAL A 16 14.90 11.33 6.79
N ARG A 17 15.69 11.52 5.74
CA ARG A 17 15.37 12.45 4.65
C ARG A 17 14.06 12.13 3.92
N TYR A 18 13.72 10.83 3.78
CA TYR A 18 12.47 10.43 3.13
C TYR A 18 11.29 10.53 4.09
N ILE A 19 11.51 10.15 5.34
CA ILE A 19 10.51 10.27 6.41
C ILE A 19 10.03 11.71 6.54
N LYS A 20 10.96 12.69 6.59
CA LYS A 20 10.60 14.11 6.63
C LYS A 20 9.70 14.51 5.45
N LEU A 21 10.08 14.14 4.23
CA LEU A 21 9.27 14.43 3.04
C LEU A 21 7.89 13.76 3.09
N SER A 22 7.83 12.52 3.57
CA SER A 22 6.59 11.76 3.71
C SER A 22 5.65 12.41 4.74
N PHE A 23 6.15 12.68 5.95
CA PHE A 23 5.35 13.25 7.04
C PHE A 23 4.89 14.67 6.70
N ASP A 24 5.80 15.52 6.18
CA ASP A 24 5.45 16.87 5.74
C ASP A 24 4.36 16.83 4.66
N SER A 25 4.40 15.87 3.74
CA SER A 25 3.39 15.73 2.69
C SER A 25 2.01 15.33 3.24
N ILE A 26 1.97 14.63 4.38
CA ILE A 26 0.73 14.27 5.08
C ILE A 26 0.22 15.46 5.90
N LEU A 27 1.07 16.09 6.69
CA LEU A 27 0.68 17.19 7.59
C LEU A 27 0.27 18.46 6.83
N ASN A 28 0.75 18.62 5.58
CA ASN A 28 0.42 19.74 4.70
C ASN A 28 -0.70 19.45 3.67
N GLN A 29 -1.49 18.38 3.86
CA GLN A 29 -2.66 18.12 3.01
C GLN A 29 -3.67 19.27 3.02
N THR A 30 -4.42 19.44 1.91
CA THR A 30 -5.53 20.42 1.85
C THR A 30 -6.66 20.05 2.80
N TYR A 31 -6.93 18.76 2.98
CA TYR A 31 -7.84 18.23 3.98
C TYR A 31 -7.19 18.28 5.38
N LYS A 32 -7.71 19.12 6.29
CA LYS A 32 -7.04 19.42 7.58
C LYS A 32 -7.40 18.48 8.72
N ASP A 33 -8.55 17.80 8.65
CA ASP A 33 -9.03 16.94 9.73
C ASP A 33 -8.40 15.53 9.62
N ILE A 34 -7.10 15.48 9.89
CA ILE A 34 -6.28 14.27 9.82
C ILE A 34 -5.58 14.00 11.14
N HIS A 35 -5.22 12.72 11.38
CA HIS A 35 -4.29 12.33 12.44
C HIS A 35 -3.33 11.26 11.89
N LEU A 36 -2.03 11.47 12.10
CA LEU A 36 -0.97 10.58 11.62
C LEU A 36 -0.56 9.63 12.75
N PHE A 37 -0.81 8.35 12.56
CA PHE A 37 -0.36 7.26 13.45
C PHE A 37 0.86 6.60 12.84
N ILE A 38 1.99 6.71 13.53
CA ILE A 38 3.28 6.16 13.13
C ILE A 38 3.57 4.92 13.97
N GLY A 39 3.78 3.77 13.34
CA GLY A 39 4.17 2.53 14.03
C GLY A 39 5.65 2.22 13.81
N VAL A 40 6.47 2.32 14.85
CA VAL A 40 7.91 2.05 14.79
C VAL A 40 8.17 0.57 15.05
N ASP A 41 8.51 -0.19 14.00
CA ASP A 41 8.66 -1.65 14.03
C ASP A 41 10.04 -2.08 14.57
N GLY A 42 10.18 -2.02 15.88
CA GLY A 42 11.39 -2.38 16.64
C GLY A 42 12.40 -1.23 16.75
N PRO A 43 13.56 -1.49 17.37
CA PRO A 43 14.56 -0.46 17.64
C PRO A 43 15.08 0.19 16.36
N VAL A 44 15.24 1.51 16.40
CA VAL A 44 15.77 2.35 15.31
C VAL A 44 17.08 3.04 15.73
N GLY A 45 17.77 3.64 14.78
CA GLY A 45 18.97 4.43 15.06
C GLY A 45 18.60 5.81 15.65
N LYS A 46 19.55 6.39 16.39
CA LYS A 46 19.37 7.66 17.10
C LYS A 46 18.86 8.82 16.22
N ASP A 47 19.39 8.98 15.01
CA ASP A 47 18.97 10.03 14.08
C ASP A 47 17.48 9.90 13.70
N LEU A 48 17.01 8.66 13.59
CA LEU A 48 15.62 8.34 13.27
C LEU A 48 14.72 8.55 14.49
N GLU A 49 15.17 8.14 15.68
CA GLU A 49 14.49 8.36 16.95
C GLU A 49 14.27 9.85 17.20
N GLU A 50 15.33 10.68 17.15
CA GLU A 50 15.25 12.14 17.30
C GLU A 50 14.30 12.78 16.25
N CYS A 51 14.30 12.26 15.02
CA CYS A 51 13.38 12.73 13.99
C CYS A 51 11.92 12.43 14.36
N LEU A 52 11.62 11.23 14.83
CA LEU A 52 10.26 10.82 15.21
C LEU A 52 9.76 11.61 16.43
N GLU A 53 10.60 11.78 17.46
CA GLU A 53 10.28 12.58 18.65
C GLU A 53 9.98 14.05 18.30
N MET A 54 10.67 14.61 17.28
CA MET A 54 10.37 15.97 16.80
C MET A 54 8.96 16.07 16.19
N TYR A 55 8.54 15.08 15.39
CA TYR A 55 7.19 15.08 14.79
C TYR A 55 6.10 14.76 15.82
N GLU A 56 6.39 14.02 16.88
CA GLU A 56 5.46 13.70 17.97
C GLU A 56 5.03 14.95 18.76
N GLN A 57 5.75 16.08 18.64
CA GLN A 57 5.34 17.35 19.21
C GLN A 57 4.12 17.99 18.50
N ASP A 58 3.79 17.57 17.29
CA ASP A 58 2.56 17.99 16.59
C ASP A 58 1.36 17.21 17.16
N GLU A 59 0.34 17.91 17.65
CA GLU A 59 -0.88 17.32 18.22
C GLU A 59 -1.64 16.35 17.28
N ARG A 60 -1.35 16.42 16.00
CA ARG A 60 -1.91 15.54 14.96
C ARG A 60 -1.11 14.26 14.75
N VAL A 61 -0.04 14.04 15.52
CA VAL A 61 0.86 12.89 15.36
C VAL A 61 0.88 12.06 16.62
N THR A 62 0.77 10.75 16.46
CA THR A 62 0.98 9.76 17.52
C THR A 62 2.02 8.75 17.06
N VAL A 63 3.03 8.51 17.89
CA VAL A 63 4.09 7.54 17.62
C VAL A 63 3.95 6.34 18.55
N GLU A 64 3.75 5.16 17.96
CA GLU A 64 3.67 3.89 18.68
C GLU A 64 5.00 3.13 18.55
N TRP A 65 5.70 2.97 19.68
CA TRP A 65 7.02 2.34 19.74
C TRP A 65 6.91 0.86 20.10
N PHE A 66 7.24 -0.02 19.14
CA PHE A 66 7.25 -1.46 19.39
C PHE A 66 8.65 -1.96 19.78
N LYS A 67 8.73 -2.83 20.79
CA LYS A 67 10.01 -3.29 21.36
C LYS A 67 10.86 -4.12 20.37
N GLU A 68 10.23 -4.79 19.41
CA GLU A 68 10.88 -5.70 18.47
C GLU A 68 10.26 -5.62 17.07
N ASN A 69 11.06 -5.96 16.05
CA ASN A 69 10.58 -5.98 14.66
C ASN A 69 9.70 -7.20 14.43
N ARG A 70 8.39 -6.98 14.33
CA ARG A 70 7.37 -8.00 14.10
C ARG A 70 6.92 -8.07 12.64
N GLY A 71 7.27 -7.07 11.84
CA GLY A 71 6.96 -6.98 10.41
C GLY A 71 5.70 -6.17 10.09
N LEU A 72 5.69 -5.67 8.87
CA LEU A 72 4.72 -4.69 8.36
C LEU A 72 3.25 -5.04 8.64
N ALA A 73 2.84 -6.28 8.42
CA ALA A 73 1.44 -6.70 8.61
C ALA A 73 0.97 -6.54 10.07
N ILE A 74 1.85 -6.89 11.03
CA ILE A 74 1.51 -6.80 12.46
C ILE A 74 1.42 -5.34 12.89
N VAL A 75 2.40 -4.51 12.50
CA VAL A 75 2.39 -3.08 12.82
C VAL A 75 1.16 -2.39 12.24
N LEU A 76 0.80 -2.67 10.99
CA LEU A 76 -0.42 -2.12 10.40
C LEU A 76 -1.68 -2.58 11.13
N ASN A 77 -1.72 -3.82 11.61
CA ASN A 77 -2.85 -4.32 12.40
C ASN A 77 -2.99 -3.61 13.74
N ASP A 78 -1.86 -3.39 14.44
CA ASP A 78 -1.86 -2.67 15.71
C ASP A 78 -2.33 -1.22 15.53
N LEU A 79 -1.85 -0.53 14.49
CA LEU A 79 -2.31 0.82 14.16
C LEU A 79 -3.79 0.86 13.80
N LEU A 80 -4.29 -0.14 13.06
CA LEU A 80 -5.72 -0.26 12.76
C LEU A 80 -6.54 -0.46 14.03
N ASP A 81 -6.06 -1.26 15.00
CA ASP A 81 -6.75 -1.48 16.27
C ASP A 81 -6.87 -0.18 17.07
N ILE A 82 -5.81 0.61 17.13
CA ILE A 82 -5.81 1.94 17.76
C ILE A 82 -6.84 2.83 17.08
N CYS A 83 -6.76 2.96 15.75
CA CYS A 83 -7.68 3.80 14.97
C CYS A 83 -9.15 3.39 15.18
N PHE A 84 -9.46 2.09 15.15
CA PHE A 84 -10.83 1.60 15.35
C PHE A 84 -11.33 1.80 16.77
N LYS A 85 -10.45 1.64 17.78
CA LYS A 85 -10.77 1.91 19.19
C LYS A 85 -11.08 3.39 19.42
N GLU A 86 -10.40 4.29 18.71
CA GLU A 86 -10.63 5.74 18.73
C GLU A 86 -11.80 6.19 17.86
N GLY A 87 -12.48 5.27 17.17
CA GLY A 87 -13.68 5.55 16.39
C GLY A 87 -13.45 6.12 14.98
N TYR A 88 -12.25 5.96 14.42
CA TYR A 88 -12.00 6.39 13.04
C TYR A 88 -12.73 5.50 12.04
N GLU A 89 -13.45 6.14 11.11
CA GLU A 89 -14.16 5.47 10.01
C GLU A 89 -13.37 5.45 8.69
N TYR A 90 -12.38 6.34 8.54
CA TYR A 90 -11.58 6.50 7.33
C TYR A 90 -10.11 6.35 7.65
N ILE A 91 -9.46 5.39 6.98
CA ILE A 91 -8.07 5.03 7.23
C ILE A 91 -7.27 5.19 5.93
N ALA A 92 -6.36 6.14 5.87
CA ALA A 92 -5.42 6.26 4.77
C ALA A 92 -4.12 5.49 5.10
N ARG A 93 -3.57 4.82 4.09
CA ARG A 93 -2.29 4.12 4.24
C ARG A 93 -1.18 4.92 3.56
N MET A 94 0.03 4.95 4.16
CA MET A 94 1.21 5.62 3.60
C MET A 94 2.48 4.84 3.89
N ASP A 95 3.45 4.86 2.95
CA ASP A 95 4.83 4.41 3.19
C ASP A 95 5.72 5.57 3.63
N ALA A 96 6.73 5.27 4.45
CA ALA A 96 7.64 6.27 5.03
C ALA A 96 8.62 6.89 4.01
N ASP A 97 8.67 6.38 2.77
CA ASP A 97 9.55 6.86 1.72
C ASP A 97 8.84 7.48 0.51
N ASP A 98 7.50 7.50 0.52
CA ASP A 98 6.68 8.10 -0.54
C ASP A 98 6.28 9.55 -0.20
N ILE A 99 5.71 10.27 -1.17
CA ILE A 99 5.23 11.65 -1.01
C ILE A 99 3.76 11.72 -1.44
N SER A 100 2.88 12.13 -0.53
CA SER A 100 1.46 12.33 -0.83
C SER A 100 1.25 13.60 -1.64
N ILE A 101 0.37 13.58 -2.65
CA ILE A 101 -0.05 14.80 -3.36
C ILE A 101 -0.93 15.65 -2.42
N PRO A 102 -0.80 16.99 -2.42
CA PRO A 102 -1.49 17.84 -1.45
C PRO A 102 -3.02 17.66 -1.38
N GLU A 103 -3.68 17.40 -2.50
CA GLU A 103 -5.12 17.24 -2.60
C GLU A 103 -5.60 15.79 -2.46
N ARG A 104 -4.70 14.86 -2.15
CA ARG A 104 -5.03 13.41 -2.10
C ARG A 104 -6.21 13.13 -1.19
N PHE A 105 -6.14 13.55 0.07
CA PHE A 105 -7.16 13.18 1.05
C PHE A 105 -8.48 13.89 0.79
N GLU A 106 -8.46 15.11 0.29
CA GLU A 106 -9.65 15.82 -0.12
C GLU A 106 -10.39 15.07 -1.25
N LYS A 107 -9.65 14.69 -2.32
CA LYS A 107 -10.23 13.96 -3.46
C LYS A 107 -10.73 12.56 -3.06
N GLN A 108 -9.95 11.80 -2.30
CA GLN A 108 -10.34 10.46 -1.87
C GLN A 108 -11.54 10.50 -0.92
N MET A 109 -11.58 11.45 0.01
CA MET A 109 -12.71 11.63 0.92
C MET A 109 -13.98 12.06 0.17
N ALA A 110 -13.88 13.02 -0.74
CA ALA A 110 -15.01 13.45 -1.56
C ALA A 110 -15.59 12.28 -2.37
N TYR A 111 -14.71 11.46 -2.98
CA TYR A 111 -15.13 10.28 -3.72
C TYR A 111 -15.87 9.27 -2.83
N LEU A 112 -15.30 8.92 -1.67
CA LEU A 112 -15.95 7.99 -0.75
C LEU A 112 -17.28 8.52 -0.21
N GLN A 113 -17.44 9.83 -0.03
CA GLN A 113 -18.71 10.42 0.41
C GLN A 113 -19.79 10.36 -0.70
N GLN A 114 -19.40 10.54 -1.96
CA GLN A 114 -20.31 10.44 -3.12
C GLN A 114 -20.67 9.00 -3.46
N HIS A 115 -19.81 8.03 -3.08
CA HIS A 115 -19.95 6.61 -3.37
C HIS A 115 -19.96 5.77 -2.08
N PRO A 116 -21.10 5.76 -1.35
CA PRO A 116 -21.20 5.06 -0.06
C PRO A 116 -21.02 3.55 -0.16
N GLU A 117 -21.21 2.98 -1.36
CA GLU A 117 -21.00 1.56 -1.63
C GLU A 117 -19.51 1.16 -1.71
N ILE A 118 -18.60 2.14 -1.95
CA ILE A 118 -17.17 1.87 -2.08
C ILE A 118 -16.50 1.76 -0.71
N ASP A 119 -15.77 0.67 -0.50
CA ASP A 119 -15.08 0.36 0.76
C ASP A 119 -13.61 0.79 0.76
N VAL A 120 -12.98 0.84 -0.42
CA VAL A 120 -11.58 1.28 -0.59
C VAL A 120 -11.42 2.05 -1.88
N VAL A 121 -10.72 3.19 -1.80
CA VAL A 121 -10.34 4.00 -2.97
C VAL A 121 -8.83 4.21 -3.00
N GLY A 122 -8.23 3.93 -4.15
CA GLY A 122 -6.84 4.27 -4.48
C GLY A 122 -6.73 5.49 -5.38
N GLY A 123 -5.73 5.47 -6.26
CA GLY A 123 -5.53 6.46 -7.32
C GLY A 123 -4.27 6.17 -8.12
N ALA A 124 -4.02 6.94 -9.16
CA ALA A 124 -2.79 6.83 -9.94
C ALA A 124 -1.57 7.26 -9.10
N ILE A 125 -0.40 6.75 -9.45
CA ILE A 125 0.86 7.11 -8.80
C ILE A 125 1.88 7.59 -9.84
N GLU A 126 2.72 8.55 -9.46
CA GLU A 126 3.89 8.96 -10.23
C GLU A 126 5.15 8.30 -9.66
N GLU A 127 5.97 7.66 -10.51
CA GLU A 127 7.27 7.14 -10.06
C GLU A 127 8.28 8.28 -9.90
N ILE A 128 8.92 8.36 -8.71
CA ILE A 128 10.05 9.26 -8.43
C ILE A 128 11.32 8.46 -8.12
N ASP A 129 12.46 9.07 -8.31
CA ASP A 129 13.76 8.48 -7.99
C ASP A 129 14.21 8.74 -6.53
N GLU A 130 15.44 8.36 -6.21
CA GLU A 130 16.03 8.55 -4.88
C GLU A 130 16.22 10.05 -4.49
N ASN A 131 16.20 10.97 -5.46
CA ASN A 131 16.29 12.42 -5.25
C ASN A 131 14.93 13.11 -5.26
N SER A 132 13.83 12.33 -5.34
CA SER A 132 12.46 12.82 -5.47
C SER A 132 12.14 13.48 -6.83
N GLU A 133 12.99 13.24 -7.84
CA GLU A 133 12.74 13.71 -9.20
C GLU A 133 11.82 12.75 -9.95
N SER A 134 10.94 13.31 -10.78
CA SER A 134 10.01 12.50 -11.60
C SER A 134 10.78 11.61 -12.57
N ARG A 135 10.35 10.37 -12.68
CA ARG A 135 10.86 9.41 -13.68
C ARG A 135 10.10 9.46 -15.00
N GLY A 136 9.18 10.42 -15.13
CA GLY A 136 8.32 10.55 -16.31
C GLY A 136 7.34 9.39 -16.48
N LYS A 137 7.02 8.68 -15.41
CA LYS A 137 6.15 7.51 -15.46
C LYS A 137 5.01 7.61 -14.45
N THR A 138 3.80 7.61 -14.98
CA THR A 138 2.56 7.50 -14.21
C THR A 138 1.98 6.10 -14.36
N ILE A 139 1.59 5.49 -13.26
CA ILE A 139 0.89 4.20 -13.22
C ILE A 139 -0.55 4.47 -12.84
N VAL A 140 -1.45 4.08 -13.73
CA VAL A 140 -2.90 4.15 -13.50
C VAL A 140 -3.45 2.78 -13.11
N TYR A 141 -4.51 2.78 -12.33
CA TYR A 141 -5.19 1.59 -11.86
C TYR A 141 -6.63 1.56 -12.33
N PRO A 142 -7.30 0.38 -12.35
CA PRO A 142 -8.68 0.28 -12.77
C PRO A 142 -9.60 1.16 -11.91
N LEU A 143 -10.53 1.87 -12.55
CA LEU A 143 -11.34 2.89 -11.86
C LEU A 143 -12.56 2.29 -11.17
N THR A 144 -13.18 1.26 -11.76
CA THR A 144 -14.43 0.64 -11.25
C THR A 144 -14.15 -0.62 -10.44
N SER A 145 -15.11 -1.03 -9.62
CA SER A 145 -15.01 -2.24 -8.81
C SER A 145 -14.87 -3.50 -9.66
N ASP A 146 -15.64 -3.59 -10.73
CA ASP A 146 -15.60 -4.75 -11.63
C ASP A 146 -14.26 -4.82 -12.38
N ASP A 147 -13.73 -3.67 -12.80
CA ASP A 147 -12.41 -3.60 -13.43
C ASP A 147 -11.30 -3.95 -12.44
N CYS A 148 -11.39 -3.49 -11.18
CA CYS A 148 -10.45 -3.87 -10.11
C CYS A 148 -10.46 -5.38 -9.88
N TYR A 149 -11.65 -5.99 -9.81
CA TYR A 149 -11.82 -7.43 -9.67
C TYR A 149 -11.18 -8.18 -10.85
N ASN A 150 -11.49 -7.79 -12.07
CA ASN A 150 -10.95 -8.42 -13.29
C ASN A 150 -9.43 -8.24 -13.41
N PHE A 151 -8.91 -7.07 -13.03
CA PHE A 151 -7.48 -6.77 -13.05
C PHE A 151 -6.70 -7.61 -12.02
N PHE A 152 -7.33 -7.90 -10.87
CA PHE A 152 -6.72 -8.69 -9.81
C PHE A 152 -6.43 -10.13 -10.24
N ALA A 153 -7.08 -10.65 -11.26
CA ALA A 153 -6.68 -11.93 -11.91
C ALA A 153 -5.21 -11.94 -12.36
N ARG A 154 -4.61 -10.78 -12.54
CA ARG A 154 -3.24 -10.62 -13.07
C ARG A 154 -2.33 -9.83 -12.13
N ARG A 155 -2.79 -8.70 -11.58
CA ARG A 155 -2.00 -7.73 -10.80
C ARG A 155 -2.84 -7.14 -9.67
N ASN A 156 -2.18 -6.58 -8.64
CA ASN A 156 -2.88 -5.82 -7.61
C ASN A 156 -3.61 -4.62 -8.22
N PRO A 157 -4.88 -4.40 -7.85
CA PRO A 157 -5.70 -3.33 -8.40
C PRO A 157 -5.43 -1.96 -7.79
N HIS A 158 -4.54 -1.87 -6.80
CA HIS A 158 -4.17 -0.65 -6.11
C HIS A 158 -2.66 -0.57 -5.85
N ALA A 159 -2.13 0.64 -5.76
CA ALA A 159 -0.89 0.91 -5.05
C ALA A 159 -1.20 0.96 -3.55
N HIS A 160 -0.65 0.04 -2.78
CA HIS A 160 -0.93 -0.07 -1.34
C HIS A 160 -0.70 1.23 -0.56
N PRO A 161 0.39 2.03 -0.79
CA PRO A 161 0.59 3.31 -0.11
C PRO A 161 -0.37 4.42 -0.53
N ALA A 162 -1.18 4.20 -1.56
CA ALA A 162 -2.06 5.22 -2.13
C ALA A 162 -3.54 5.04 -1.78
N VAL A 163 -3.89 4.07 -0.92
CA VAL A 163 -5.30 3.78 -0.62
C VAL A 163 -5.83 4.52 0.59
N MET A 164 -7.14 4.77 0.55
CA MET A 164 -7.96 5.14 1.71
C MET A 164 -9.09 4.13 1.85
N PHE A 165 -9.19 3.53 3.03
CA PHE A 165 -10.23 2.58 3.40
C PHE A 165 -11.36 3.28 4.14
N ARG A 166 -12.58 2.79 3.94
CA ARG A 166 -13.64 2.91 4.90
C ARG A 166 -13.54 1.75 5.89
N LYS A 167 -13.84 1.96 7.17
CA LYS A 167 -13.85 0.89 8.19
C LYS A 167 -14.68 -0.32 7.76
N SER A 168 -15.76 -0.09 7.00
CA SER A 168 -16.61 -1.15 6.44
C SER A 168 -15.87 -2.19 5.60
N PHE A 169 -14.71 -1.85 5.01
CA PHE A 169 -13.84 -2.82 4.34
C PHE A 169 -13.43 -3.95 5.28
N PHE A 170 -12.92 -3.58 6.45
CA PHE A 170 -12.44 -4.54 7.45
C PHE A 170 -13.60 -5.27 8.15
N ASP A 171 -14.71 -4.58 8.38
CA ASP A 171 -15.92 -5.18 8.96
C ASP A 171 -16.50 -6.26 8.03
N LYS A 172 -16.58 -6.01 6.72
CA LYS A 172 -17.00 -6.98 5.70
C LYS A 172 -16.00 -8.11 5.55
N ALA A 173 -14.71 -7.80 5.44
CA ALA A 173 -13.65 -8.80 5.29
C ALA A 173 -13.54 -9.73 6.51
N GLY A 174 -13.97 -9.26 7.69
CA GLY A 174 -13.85 -9.97 8.97
C GLY A 174 -12.41 -10.20 9.42
N CYS A 175 -11.46 -9.51 8.80
CA CYS A 175 -10.03 -9.63 9.08
C CYS A 175 -9.27 -8.35 8.72
N LYS A 176 -8.02 -8.27 9.18
CA LYS A 176 -7.02 -7.28 8.83
C LYS A 176 -5.90 -7.94 8.00
N TYR A 177 -4.69 -7.36 8.01
CA TYR A 177 -3.55 -7.98 7.33
C TYR A 177 -3.19 -9.33 7.94
N ARG A 178 -2.88 -10.32 7.11
CA ARG A 178 -2.46 -11.64 7.57
C ARG A 178 -1.03 -11.61 8.10
N PRO A 179 -0.78 -11.87 9.41
CA PRO A 179 0.53 -11.72 10.03
C PRO A 179 1.62 -12.64 9.47
N GLU A 180 1.24 -13.81 8.96
CA GLU A 180 2.14 -14.80 8.35
C GLU A 180 2.71 -14.34 7.01
N TYR A 181 2.12 -13.31 6.39
CA TYR A 181 2.57 -12.75 5.12
C TYR A 181 3.54 -11.59 5.34
N ARG A 182 4.85 -11.90 5.40
CA ARG A 182 5.89 -10.85 5.41
C ARG A 182 6.10 -10.17 4.04
N GLN A 183 5.53 -10.73 2.99
CA GLN A 183 5.47 -10.20 1.62
C GLN A 183 4.10 -10.53 1.04
N ASN A 184 3.58 -9.68 0.16
CA ASN A 184 2.24 -9.79 -0.44
C ASN A 184 1.09 -9.69 0.59
N GLN A 185 1.32 -9.07 1.75
CA GLN A 185 0.29 -8.84 2.76
C GLN A 185 -0.88 -7.99 2.20
N ASP A 186 -0.57 -7.03 1.36
CA ASP A 186 -1.52 -6.23 0.60
C ASP A 186 -2.36 -7.09 -0.36
N THR A 187 -1.69 -7.95 -1.13
CA THR A 187 -2.34 -8.86 -2.07
C THR A 187 -3.36 -9.79 -1.37
N MET A 188 -3.01 -10.30 -0.17
CA MET A 188 -3.92 -11.13 0.59
C MET A 188 -5.07 -10.33 1.21
N LEU A 189 -4.83 -9.09 1.60
CA LEU A 189 -5.89 -8.20 2.08
C LEU A 189 -6.92 -7.92 0.96
N TRP A 190 -6.44 -7.66 -0.27
CA TRP A 190 -7.34 -7.51 -1.43
C TRP A 190 -8.16 -8.78 -1.69
N LEU A 191 -7.53 -9.96 -1.56
CA LEU A 191 -8.21 -11.24 -1.70
C LEU A 191 -9.32 -11.40 -0.66
N ASP A 192 -9.04 -11.12 0.61
CA ASP A 192 -10.00 -11.27 1.71
C ASP A 192 -11.17 -10.30 1.55
N GLY A 193 -10.88 -9.04 1.23
CA GLY A 193 -11.90 -8.05 0.94
C GLY A 193 -12.79 -8.45 -0.25
N MET A 194 -12.20 -8.78 -1.40
CA MET A 194 -12.95 -9.17 -2.60
C MET A 194 -13.78 -10.44 -2.40
N LYS A 195 -13.25 -11.42 -1.67
CA LYS A 195 -13.99 -12.63 -1.27
C LYS A 195 -15.23 -12.29 -0.43
N ALA A 196 -15.13 -11.28 0.41
CA ALA A 196 -16.20 -10.78 1.26
C ALA A 196 -17.16 -9.80 0.56
N GLY A 197 -16.93 -9.51 -0.74
CA GLY A 197 -17.77 -8.63 -1.54
C GLY A 197 -17.51 -7.13 -1.32
N THR A 198 -16.33 -6.75 -0.81
CA THR A 198 -15.95 -5.33 -0.72
C THR A 198 -15.86 -4.70 -2.10
N LYS A 199 -16.21 -3.40 -2.19
CA LYS A 199 -16.19 -2.64 -3.43
C LYS A 199 -14.96 -1.74 -3.49
N HIS A 200 -14.28 -1.75 -4.62
CA HIS A 200 -12.98 -1.12 -4.87
C HIS A 200 -13.10 -0.06 -5.95
N ALA A 201 -12.36 1.04 -5.83
CA ALA A 201 -12.24 2.02 -6.88
C ALA A 201 -10.85 2.69 -6.87
N ASN A 202 -10.49 3.36 -7.95
CA ASN A 202 -9.35 4.28 -7.97
C ASN A 202 -9.75 5.58 -8.64
N LEU A 203 -9.13 6.67 -8.20
CA LEU A 203 -9.20 7.95 -8.89
C LEU A 203 -8.28 7.93 -10.13
N PRO A 204 -8.66 8.62 -11.20
CA PRO A 204 -7.77 8.81 -12.35
C PRO A 204 -6.59 9.74 -12.03
N ASP A 205 -6.73 10.57 -11.00
CA ASP A 205 -5.72 11.53 -10.55
C ASP A 205 -4.51 10.83 -9.93
N VAL A 206 -3.32 11.43 -10.10
CA VAL A 206 -2.14 11.07 -9.32
C VAL A 206 -2.38 11.54 -7.88
N VAL A 207 -2.33 10.59 -6.94
CA VAL A 207 -2.53 10.85 -5.50
C VAL A 207 -1.25 10.66 -4.69
N LEU A 208 -0.25 10.01 -5.28
CA LEU A 208 0.99 9.67 -4.59
C LEU A 208 2.18 9.73 -5.57
N ARG A 209 3.31 10.23 -5.10
CA ARG A 209 4.62 10.10 -5.74
C ARG A 209 5.35 8.93 -5.08
N PHE A 210 5.42 7.82 -5.80
CA PHE A 210 5.96 6.54 -5.34
C PHE A 210 7.47 6.47 -5.57
N ARG A 211 8.25 6.26 -4.51
CA ARG A 211 9.72 6.20 -4.61
C ARG A 211 10.20 4.86 -5.11
N PHE A 212 10.76 4.90 -6.31
CA PHE A 212 11.35 3.75 -6.96
C PHE A 212 12.86 3.69 -6.74
N THR A 213 13.32 2.78 -5.87
CA THR A 213 14.75 2.58 -5.62
C THR A 213 15.27 1.32 -6.33
N ASN A 214 16.51 1.36 -6.81
CA ASN A 214 17.15 0.21 -7.45
C ASN A 214 17.30 -1.01 -6.52
N SER A 215 17.27 -0.79 -5.21
CA SER A 215 17.32 -1.85 -4.19
C SER A 215 16.05 -2.71 -4.16
N LEU A 216 14.89 -2.18 -4.56
CA LEU A 216 13.62 -2.93 -4.65
C LEU A 216 13.73 -4.13 -5.60
N PHE A 217 14.44 -3.99 -6.73
CA PHE A 217 14.59 -5.08 -7.70
C PHE A 217 15.69 -6.07 -7.36
N LYS A 218 16.79 -5.62 -6.76
CA LYS A 218 17.96 -6.49 -6.53
C LYS A 218 17.79 -7.44 -5.36
N LYS A 219 17.10 -7.04 -4.28
CA LYS A 219 17.05 -7.82 -3.03
C LYS A 219 15.71 -8.49 -2.73
N ARG A 220 14.57 -7.93 -3.15
CA ARG A 220 13.25 -8.38 -2.68
C ARG A 220 12.41 -9.19 -3.69
N ARG A 221 12.71 -9.13 -4.99
CA ARG A 221 11.83 -9.69 -6.05
C ARG A 221 12.50 -10.64 -7.01
N ASN A 222 13.52 -11.39 -6.57
CA ASN A 222 14.25 -12.33 -7.40
C ASN A 222 14.42 -13.70 -6.74
N GLY A 223 14.54 -14.74 -7.58
CA GLY A 223 14.89 -16.10 -7.18
C GLY A 223 13.72 -17.07 -7.16
N TRP A 224 14.06 -18.36 -7.15
CA TRP A 224 13.10 -19.47 -7.20
C TRP A 224 12.10 -19.46 -6.05
N ALA A 225 12.54 -19.17 -4.84
CA ALA A 225 11.67 -19.13 -3.66
C ALA A 225 10.60 -18.05 -3.81
N PHE A 226 10.99 -16.85 -4.26
CA PHE A 226 10.06 -15.75 -4.53
C PHE A 226 9.07 -16.12 -5.65
N ALA A 227 9.56 -16.68 -6.77
CA ALA A 227 8.70 -17.09 -7.88
C ALA A 227 7.69 -18.16 -7.48
N LYS A 228 8.12 -19.18 -6.70
CA LYS A 228 7.22 -20.21 -6.16
C LYS A 228 6.14 -19.62 -5.26
N LYS A 229 6.53 -18.69 -4.36
CA LYS A 229 5.56 -18.01 -3.50
C LYS A 229 4.55 -17.22 -4.32
N GLN A 230 4.99 -16.43 -5.31
CA GLN A 230 4.09 -15.66 -6.20
C GLN A 230 3.11 -16.58 -6.95
N LEU A 231 3.57 -17.71 -7.46
CA LEU A 231 2.71 -18.69 -8.13
C LEU A 231 1.71 -19.33 -7.15
N HIS A 232 2.17 -19.66 -5.95
CA HIS A 232 1.32 -20.20 -4.88
C HIS A 232 0.19 -19.23 -4.52
N ASP A 233 0.55 -17.99 -4.22
CA ASP A 233 -0.41 -16.93 -3.87
C ASP A 233 -1.41 -16.71 -5.03
N ARG A 234 -0.93 -16.69 -6.28
CA ARG A 234 -1.78 -16.57 -7.47
C ARG A 234 -2.77 -17.74 -7.60
N LYS A 235 -2.35 -18.97 -7.31
CA LYS A 235 -3.24 -20.14 -7.33
C LYS A 235 -4.35 -20.03 -6.28
N ILE A 236 -4.00 -19.55 -5.07
CA ILE A 236 -4.99 -19.30 -4.01
C ILE A 236 -6.00 -18.26 -4.48
N ILE A 237 -5.53 -17.12 -5.01
CA ILE A 237 -6.39 -16.03 -5.51
C ILE A 237 -7.33 -16.55 -6.60
N ASN A 238 -6.78 -17.22 -7.62
CA ASN A 238 -7.57 -17.71 -8.75
C ASN A 238 -8.64 -18.70 -8.31
N LYS A 239 -8.31 -19.61 -7.39
CA LYS A 239 -9.26 -20.60 -6.85
C LYS A 239 -10.34 -19.91 -6.01
N THR A 240 -9.96 -18.97 -5.14
CA THR A 240 -10.88 -18.32 -4.20
C THR A 240 -11.89 -17.42 -4.91
N LEU A 241 -11.44 -16.69 -5.93
CA LEU A 241 -12.28 -15.75 -6.67
C LEU A 241 -12.87 -16.32 -7.96
N GLY A 242 -12.64 -17.60 -8.26
CA GLY A 242 -13.21 -18.26 -9.42
C GLY A 242 -12.66 -17.78 -10.77
N TYR A 243 -11.43 -17.25 -10.80
CA TYR A 243 -10.84 -16.83 -12.07
C TYR A 243 -10.57 -18.02 -13.00
N GLY A 244 -10.90 -17.82 -14.28
CA GLY A 244 -10.81 -18.85 -15.30
C GLY A 244 -9.38 -19.27 -15.69
N PHE A 245 -9.29 -20.22 -16.63
CA PHE A 245 -8.04 -20.81 -17.11
C PHE A 245 -6.97 -19.79 -17.53
N GLY A 246 -7.36 -18.68 -18.16
CA GLY A 246 -6.43 -17.63 -18.58
C GLY A 246 -5.64 -17.00 -17.43
N ALA A 247 -6.23 -16.80 -16.24
CA ALA A 247 -5.53 -16.32 -15.06
C ALA A 247 -4.50 -17.33 -14.54
N THR A 248 -4.80 -18.61 -14.65
CA THR A 248 -3.87 -19.70 -14.30
C THR A 248 -2.66 -19.72 -15.24
N VAL A 249 -2.90 -19.65 -16.56
CA VAL A 249 -1.84 -19.57 -17.57
C VAL A 249 -0.96 -18.34 -17.32
N PHE A 250 -1.57 -17.18 -17.04
CA PHE A 250 -0.82 -15.96 -16.69
C PHE A 250 0.09 -16.16 -15.46
N GLY A 251 -0.41 -16.83 -14.43
CA GLY A 251 0.37 -17.16 -13.23
C GLY A 251 1.63 -17.98 -13.55
N TYR A 252 1.51 -19.00 -14.38
CA TYR A 252 2.67 -19.80 -14.82
C TYR A 252 3.60 -19.03 -15.74
N MET A 253 3.09 -18.20 -16.65
CA MET A 253 3.91 -17.32 -17.48
C MET A 253 4.74 -16.35 -16.61
N MET A 254 4.13 -15.74 -15.60
CA MET A 254 4.83 -14.88 -14.64
C MET A 254 5.88 -15.66 -13.85
N PHE A 255 5.60 -16.89 -13.44
CA PHE A 255 6.58 -17.75 -12.79
C PHE A 255 7.79 -17.99 -13.69
N CYS A 256 7.59 -18.42 -14.94
CA CYS A 256 8.66 -18.63 -15.92
C CYS A 256 9.48 -17.33 -16.14
N MET A 257 8.82 -16.18 -16.22
CA MET A 257 9.50 -14.89 -16.35
C MET A 257 10.35 -14.57 -15.10
N LEU A 258 9.85 -14.82 -13.90
CA LEU A 258 10.57 -14.55 -12.65
C LEU A 258 11.81 -15.44 -12.46
N VAL A 259 11.81 -16.67 -12.96
CA VAL A 259 12.95 -17.59 -12.91
C VAL A 259 13.90 -17.47 -14.10
N SER A 260 13.50 -16.74 -15.15
CA SER A 260 14.31 -16.56 -16.35
C SER A 260 15.58 -15.71 -16.13
N PRO A 261 16.60 -15.83 -16.99
CA PRO A 261 17.81 -15.01 -16.92
C PRO A 261 17.51 -13.50 -17.04
N PRO A 262 18.41 -12.63 -16.51
CA PRO A 262 18.19 -11.16 -16.52
C PRO A 262 17.94 -10.55 -17.89
N TRP A 263 18.51 -11.09 -18.94
CA TRP A 263 18.32 -10.57 -20.30
C TRP A 263 16.90 -10.81 -20.82
N VAL A 264 16.29 -11.97 -20.51
CA VAL A 264 14.88 -12.25 -20.83
C VAL A 264 13.96 -11.27 -20.11
N LYS A 265 14.23 -11.02 -18.81
CA LYS A 265 13.46 -10.05 -18.01
C LYS A 265 13.53 -8.64 -18.59
N LYS A 266 14.70 -8.22 -19.10
CA LYS A 266 14.87 -6.91 -19.76
C LYS A 266 14.02 -6.79 -21.02
N ILE A 267 13.99 -7.84 -21.85
CA ILE A 267 13.16 -7.87 -23.07
C ILE A 267 11.68 -7.83 -22.70
N ALA A 268 11.24 -8.72 -21.81
CA ALA A 268 9.85 -8.75 -21.36
C ALA A 268 9.40 -7.40 -20.75
N TYR A 269 10.27 -6.75 -19.99
CA TYR A 269 9.99 -5.44 -19.41
C TYR A 269 9.78 -4.34 -20.46
N LYS A 270 10.50 -4.39 -21.59
CA LYS A 270 10.32 -3.44 -22.72
C LYS A 270 9.02 -3.68 -23.49
N VAL A 271 8.59 -4.94 -23.60
CA VAL A 271 7.44 -5.32 -24.44
C VAL A 271 6.10 -5.25 -23.67
N PHE A 272 6.10 -5.54 -22.36
CA PHE A 272 4.87 -5.68 -21.58
C PHE A 272 4.63 -4.55 -20.57
N ARG A 273 5.42 -3.50 -20.59
CA ARG A 273 5.31 -2.35 -19.70
C ARG A 273 5.33 -1.02 -20.43
#